data_bc26a26b09399d644677ef3a57fdf75e
#
_entry.id   bc26a26b09399d644677ef3a57fdf75e
#
_cell.length_a   1.000
_cell.length_b   1.000
_cell.length_c   1.000
_cell.angle_alpha   90.00
_cell.angle_beta   90.00
_cell.angle_gamma   90.00
#
_symmetry.space_group_name_H-M   'P 1'
#
loop_
_entity.id
_entity.type
_entity.pdbx_description
1 polymer ?
#
loop_
_entity_poly.entity_id
_entity_poly.type
_entity_poly.pdbx_seq_one_letter_code
_entity_poly.pdbx_strand_id
1 'polypeptide(L)'
;MGKIILTGDRPTGKLHLGHYVGSLRRRVELQNLGDYDKMFVFMADVQALTDNADNPEKIRQNIIEVALDYLSAGLSPEKCTLYIQSQIPEIAELTTFLMNLVSVSRVQRNPTVKTEIKMRNFEANIPMGFFAYPVSQAADIAAFKATTVPAGEDQEPMLELTRELVRRFNQIYAPVLVEPAIMLPENATARRLPGTDGKEKMSKSLGNCIYLSDDADTVWKNVKTMYTDPTHLNVSDPGHVEGNTVFTYLDTFSTDEDFAEFWPEFQNLDELKAAYTAGGIGDMKCKKLLNSVLNKMLDPIRARRHEYEQDIPEIYNILKKGSLEARETAAQTMDEVRAAMQINYFEDTDLIQSQAERFRQK
;
A
#
# COMPACT_ATOMS: atom_id res chain seq x y z
N MET A 1 -18.42 10.06 14.43
CA MET A 1 -17.54 8.88 14.33
C MET A 1 -16.17 9.39 14.00
N GLY A 2 -15.15 8.94 14.70
CA GLY A 2 -13.79 9.45 14.52
C GLY A 2 -13.16 9.02 13.20
N LYS A 3 -12.02 9.60 12.85
CA LYS A 3 -11.27 9.27 11.62
C LYS A 3 -10.41 8.04 11.87
N ILE A 4 -10.73 6.93 11.21
CA ILE A 4 -9.97 5.69 11.26
C ILE A 4 -9.30 5.48 9.91
N ILE A 5 -7.98 5.42 9.90
CA ILE A 5 -7.17 5.20 8.70
C ILE A 5 -6.76 3.72 8.64
N LEU A 6 -6.98 3.07 7.50
CA LEU A 6 -6.50 1.72 7.23
C LEU A 6 -5.72 1.68 5.91
N THR A 7 -4.55 1.07 5.93
CA THR A 7 -3.72 0.90 4.74
C THR A 7 -2.76 -0.28 4.93
N GLY A 8 -2.21 -0.83 3.86
CA GLY A 8 -1.28 -1.94 3.95
C GLY A 8 -0.65 -2.27 2.61
N ASP A 9 0.34 -3.17 2.64
CA ASP A 9 1.00 -3.69 1.45
C ASP A 9 1.09 -5.21 1.51
N ARG A 10 1.10 -5.85 0.35
CA ARG A 10 1.34 -7.29 0.23
C ARG A 10 2.84 -7.57 0.43
N PRO A 11 3.24 -8.47 1.36
CA PRO A 11 4.63 -8.78 1.64
C PRO A 11 5.23 -9.71 0.56
N THR A 12 5.34 -9.22 -0.67
CA THR A 12 5.87 -9.97 -1.81
C THR A 12 7.33 -9.64 -2.14
N GLY A 13 7.98 -8.85 -1.31
CA GLY A 13 9.37 -8.41 -1.40
C GLY A 13 9.57 -7.04 -0.74
N LYS A 14 10.82 -6.58 -0.66
CA LYS A 14 11.19 -5.25 -0.15
C LYS A 14 10.41 -4.12 -0.85
N LEU A 15 10.22 -3.00 -0.17
CA LEU A 15 9.58 -1.83 -0.76
C LEU A 15 10.59 -1.00 -1.56
N HIS A 16 10.13 -0.45 -2.68
CA HIS A 16 10.93 0.37 -3.59
C HIS A 16 10.39 1.81 -3.64
N LEU A 17 11.11 2.71 -4.30
CA LEU A 17 10.74 4.13 -4.42
C LEU A 17 9.30 4.33 -4.90
N GLY A 18 8.79 3.46 -5.79
CA GLY A 18 7.39 3.52 -6.24
C GLY A 18 6.37 3.29 -5.12
N HIS A 19 6.66 2.40 -4.14
CA HIS A 19 5.82 2.23 -2.95
C HIS A 19 5.95 3.44 -2.01
N TYR A 20 7.18 3.95 -1.86
CA TYR A 20 7.44 5.10 -1.02
C TYR A 20 6.63 6.31 -1.47
N VAL A 21 6.75 6.69 -2.73
CA VAL A 21 6.07 7.86 -3.29
C VAL A 21 4.55 7.62 -3.42
N GLY A 22 4.16 6.41 -3.82
CA GLY A 22 2.75 6.07 -4.07
C GLY A 22 1.90 5.99 -2.80
N SER A 23 2.50 5.63 -1.66
CA SER A 23 1.72 5.44 -0.42
C SER A 23 2.49 5.66 0.88
N LEU A 24 3.71 5.13 1.03
CA LEU A 24 4.36 5.06 2.33
C LEU A 24 4.72 6.46 2.87
N ARG A 25 5.24 7.37 2.03
CA ARG A 25 5.51 8.76 2.40
C ARG A 25 4.25 9.44 2.96
N ARG A 26 3.11 9.26 2.27
CA ARG A 26 1.84 9.83 2.71
C ARG A 26 1.35 9.23 4.03
N ARG A 27 1.58 7.96 4.27
CA ARG A 27 1.26 7.32 5.56
C ARG A 27 2.03 7.94 6.71
N VAL A 28 3.34 8.17 6.51
CA VAL A 28 4.21 8.84 7.52
C VAL A 28 3.76 10.28 7.75
N GLU A 29 3.40 11.01 6.69
CA GLU A 29 2.85 12.36 6.81
C GLU A 29 1.55 12.38 7.61
N LEU A 30 0.59 11.51 7.28
CA LEU A 30 -0.69 11.40 7.99
C LEU A 30 -0.50 11.05 9.46
N GLN A 31 0.40 10.10 9.74
CA GLN A 31 0.80 9.76 11.11
C GLN A 31 1.32 10.96 11.87
N ASN A 32 2.17 11.78 11.25
CA ASN A 32 2.79 12.91 11.91
C ASN A 32 1.84 14.11 12.06
N LEU A 33 0.86 14.27 11.18
CA LEU A 33 -0.22 15.24 11.32
C LEU A 33 -1.11 14.93 12.54
N GLY A 34 -1.29 13.64 12.87
CA GLY A 34 -2.05 13.21 14.05
C GLY A 34 -3.57 13.49 13.97
N ASP A 35 -4.10 13.82 12.78
CA ASP A 35 -5.53 14.07 12.54
C ASP A 35 -6.27 12.75 12.27
N TYR A 36 -6.31 11.89 13.27
CA TYR A 36 -7.04 10.61 13.27
C TYR A 36 -7.19 10.08 14.70
N ASP A 37 -8.19 9.22 14.92
CA ASP A 37 -8.37 8.53 16.20
C ASP A 37 -7.57 7.24 16.25
N LYS A 38 -7.55 6.50 15.13
CA LYS A 38 -6.77 5.27 14.97
C LYS A 38 -6.17 5.19 13.57
N MET A 39 -4.96 4.65 13.47
CA MET A 39 -4.30 4.37 12.21
C MET A 39 -3.77 2.93 12.23
N PHE A 40 -4.27 2.11 11.32
CA PHE A 40 -3.89 0.73 11.12
C PHE A 40 -3.07 0.57 9.84
N VAL A 41 -1.90 -0.05 9.96
CA VAL A 41 -1.02 -0.33 8.82
C VAL A 41 -0.64 -1.81 8.84
N PHE A 42 -0.97 -2.55 7.80
CA PHE A 42 -0.85 -4.01 7.83
C PHE A 42 -0.05 -4.61 6.69
N MET A 43 0.50 -5.78 6.97
CA MET A 43 1.08 -6.66 5.97
C MET A 43 0.02 -7.68 5.54
N ALA A 44 -0.43 -7.57 4.27
CA ALA A 44 -1.52 -8.34 3.68
C ALA A 44 -1.01 -9.71 3.19
N ASP A 45 -0.62 -10.57 4.13
CA ASP A 45 -0.05 -11.89 3.83
C ASP A 45 -1.08 -12.87 3.26
N VAL A 46 -2.30 -12.88 3.76
CA VAL A 46 -3.39 -13.70 3.21
C VAL A 46 -3.69 -13.32 1.77
N GLN A 47 -3.75 -12.02 1.47
CA GLN A 47 -3.92 -11.56 0.09
C GLN A 47 -2.70 -11.87 -0.78
N ALA A 48 -1.50 -11.80 -0.23
CA ALA A 48 -0.29 -12.17 -0.96
C ALA A 48 -0.27 -13.66 -1.34
N LEU A 49 -0.86 -14.53 -0.53
CA LEU A 49 -0.97 -15.97 -0.81
C LEU A 49 -1.95 -16.29 -1.95
N THR A 50 -2.85 -15.39 -2.34
CA THR A 50 -3.82 -15.65 -3.41
C THR A 50 -3.18 -15.91 -4.78
N ASP A 51 -1.96 -15.44 -4.98
CA ASP A 51 -1.15 -15.63 -6.19
C ASP A 51 0.29 -16.12 -5.90
N ASN A 52 0.56 -16.55 -4.66
CA ASN A 52 1.81 -17.17 -4.23
C ASN A 52 1.53 -18.39 -3.32
N ALA A 53 0.44 -19.10 -3.55
CA ALA A 53 0.05 -20.25 -2.71
C ALA A 53 1.07 -21.40 -2.75
N ASP A 54 1.79 -21.53 -3.84
CA ASP A 54 2.86 -22.51 -4.07
C ASP A 54 4.21 -22.10 -3.44
N ASN A 55 4.34 -20.87 -2.98
CA ASN A 55 5.56 -20.34 -2.36
C ASN A 55 5.30 -19.55 -1.08
N PRO A 56 4.75 -20.18 -0.01
CA PRO A 56 4.45 -19.50 1.25
C PRO A 56 5.71 -18.98 1.95
N GLU A 57 6.87 -19.62 1.75
CA GLU A 57 8.13 -19.18 2.33
C GLU A 57 8.54 -17.78 1.84
N LYS A 58 8.29 -17.46 0.58
CA LYS A 58 8.49 -16.11 0.05
C LYS A 58 7.70 -15.07 0.87
N ILE A 59 6.43 -15.35 1.17
CA ILE A 59 5.60 -14.41 1.95
C ILE A 59 6.12 -14.32 3.38
N ARG A 60 6.42 -15.45 4.01
CA ARG A 60 6.95 -15.53 5.35
C ARG A 60 8.23 -14.69 5.53
N GLN A 61 9.18 -14.83 4.63
CA GLN A 61 10.45 -14.07 4.66
C GLN A 61 10.23 -12.56 4.43
N ASN A 62 9.23 -12.18 3.67
CA ASN A 62 9.00 -10.79 3.34
C ASN A 62 8.13 -10.03 4.36
N ILE A 63 7.54 -10.69 5.36
CA ILE A 63 6.88 -10.01 6.48
C ILE A 63 7.87 -9.08 7.18
N ILE A 64 9.03 -9.61 7.56
CA ILE A 64 10.02 -8.82 8.29
C ILE A 64 10.65 -7.74 7.40
N GLU A 65 10.85 -8.02 6.12
CA GLU A 65 11.39 -7.03 5.17
C GLU A 65 10.47 -5.81 5.04
N VAL A 66 9.16 -6.04 4.93
CA VAL A 66 8.17 -4.95 4.85
C VAL A 66 8.03 -4.21 6.18
N ALA A 67 8.07 -4.93 7.30
CA ALA A 67 8.04 -4.31 8.62
C ALA A 67 9.25 -3.38 8.84
N LEU A 68 10.45 -3.83 8.46
CA LEU A 68 11.66 -3.03 8.49
C LEU A 68 11.55 -1.79 7.58
N ASP A 69 11.01 -1.94 6.38
CA ASP A 69 10.81 -0.81 5.46
C ASP A 69 9.80 0.21 6.03
N TYR A 70 8.72 -0.24 6.68
CA TYR A 70 7.75 0.63 7.33
C TYR A 70 8.38 1.46 8.46
N LEU A 71 9.05 0.79 9.38
CA LEU A 71 9.69 1.44 10.53
C LEU A 71 10.82 2.37 10.08
N SER A 72 11.63 1.93 9.13
CA SER A 72 12.75 2.71 8.59
C SER A 72 12.29 3.96 7.87
N ALA A 73 11.17 3.89 7.14
CA ALA A 73 10.58 5.04 6.47
C ALA A 73 9.97 6.05 7.46
N GLY A 74 9.76 5.67 8.72
CA GLY A 74 9.32 6.57 9.79
C GLY A 74 7.94 6.29 10.37
N LEU A 75 7.30 5.13 10.04
CA LEU A 75 6.12 4.70 10.79
C LEU A 75 6.53 4.31 12.21
N SER A 76 5.77 4.80 13.20
CA SER A 76 6.02 4.56 14.62
C SER A 76 4.94 3.67 15.22
N PRO A 77 5.31 2.56 15.90
CA PRO A 77 4.35 1.70 16.60
C PRO A 77 3.66 2.39 17.80
N GLU A 78 4.13 3.58 18.20
CA GLU A 78 3.50 4.40 19.23
C GLU A 78 2.34 5.25 18.68
N LYS A 79 2.33 5.48 17.35
CA LYS A 79 1.37 6.35 16.66
C LYS A 79 0.41 5.59 15.75
N CYS A 80 0.82 4.41 15.26
CA CYS A 80 -0.01 3.56 14.42
C CYS A 80 0.13 2.09 14.80
N THR A 81 -0.93 1.33 14.62
CA THR A 81 -0.96 -0.11 14.90
C THR A 81 -0.44 -0.88 13.69
N LEU A 82 0.75 -1.48 13.82
CA LEU A 82 1.35 -2.34 12.78
C LEU A 82 0.95 -3.80 13.02
N TYR A 83 0.31 -4.46 12.04
CA TYR A 83 -0.16 -5.84 12.24
C TYR A 83 -0.02 -6.72 10.99
N ILE A 84 -0.14 -8.04 11.19
CA ILE A 84 -0.14 -9.05 10.14
C ILE A 84 -1.59 -9.52 9.93
N GLN A 85 -2.08 -9.47 8.69
CA GLN A 85 -3.48 -9.76 8.34
C GLN A 85 -3.93 -11.14 8.81
N SER A 86 -3.12 -12.18 8.64
CA SER A 86 -3.46 -13.56 9.04
C SER A 86 -3.66 -13.74 10.56
N GLN A 87 -3.24 -12.77 11.37
CA GLN A 87 -3.42 -12.80 12.81
C GLN A 87 -4.82 -12.29 13.25
N ILE A 88 -5.65 -11.88 12.28
CA ILE A 88 -7.01 -11.36 12.50
C ILE A 88 -8.02 -12.31 11.83
N PRO A 89 -8.36 -13.45 12.46
CA PRO A 89 -9.30 -14.42 11.88
C PRO A 89 -10.70 -13.85 11.61
N GLU A 90 -11.09 -12.82 12.33
CA GLU A 90 -12.34 -12.08 12.18
C GLU A 90 -12.54 -11.54 10.76
N ILE A 91 -11.45 -11.18 10.04
CA ILE A 91 -11.49 -10.73 8.65
C ILE A 91 -11.94 -11.87 7.73
N ALA A 92 -11.48 -13.10 7.96
CA ALA A 92 -11.88 -14.26 7.16
C ALA A 92 -13.37 -14.60 7.36
N GLU A 93 -13.88 -14.48 8.58
CA GLU A 93 -15.30 -14.67 8.90
C GLU A 93 -16.14 -13.60 8.20
N LEU A 94 -15.78 -12.30 8.33
CA LEU A 94 -16.49 -11.21 7.66
C LEU A 94 -16.44 -11.35 6.14
N THR A 95 -15.32 -11.79 5.57
CA THR A 95 -15.20 -12.11 4.14
C THR A 95 -16.27 -13.09 3.70
N THR A 96 -16.48 -14.17 4.47
CA THR A 96 -17.49 -15.17 4.18
C THR A 96 -18.91 -14.59 4.20
N PHE A 97 -19.21 -13.71 5.15
CA PHE A 97 -20.53 -13.06 5.22
C PHE A 97 -20.73 -12.07 4.05
N LEU A 98 -19.72 -11.29 3.70
CA LEU A 98 -19.79 -10.36 2.58
C LEU A 98 -19.88 -11.07 1.22
N MET A 99 -19.29 -12.27 1.05
CA MET A 99 -19.44 -13.06 -0.17
C MET A 99 -20.89 -13.42 -0.46
N ASN A 100 -21.74 -13.58 0.56
CA ASN A 100 -23.17 -13.85 0.37
C ASN A 100 -23.95 -12.63 -0.17
N LEU A 101 -23.34 -11.46 -0.15
CA LEU A 101 -23.97 -10.20 -0.55
C LEU A 101 -23.57 -9.73 -1.95
N VAL A 102 -22.71 -10.48 -2.66
CA VAL A 102 -22.23 -10.08 -3.99
C VAL A 102 -22.29 -11.26 -4.97
N SER A 103 -22.64 -10.98 -6.22
CA SER A 103 -22.62 -12.02 -7.26
C SER A 103 -21.24 -12.15 -7.91
N VAL A 104 -20.92 -13.36 -8.39
CA VAL A 104 -19.72 -13.64 -9.20
C VAL A 104 -19.59 -12.65 -10.35
N SER A 105 -20.67 -12.40 -11.09
CA SER A 105 -20.67 -11.47 -12.22
C SER A 105 -20.36 -10.02 -11.83
N ARG A 106 -20.73 -9.59 -10.60
CA ARG A 106 -20.38 -8.24 -10.10
C ARG A 106 -18.89 -8.12 -9.85
N VAL A 107 -18.27 -9.11 -9.22
CA VAL A 107 -16.82 -9.15 -8.97
C VAL A 107 -16.05 -9.19 -10.30
N GLN A 108 -16.45 -10.05 -11.25
CA GLN A 108 -15.82 -10.14 -12.57
C GLN A 108 -15.88 -8.84 -13.37
N ARG A 109 -16.89 -8.01 -13.17
CA ARG A 109 -17.02 -6.72 -13.87
C ARG A 109 -16.18 -5.61 -13.28
N ASN A 110 -15.56 -5.80 -12.11
CA ASN A 110 -14.67 -4.80 -11.53
C ASN A 110 -13.48 -4.57 -12.47
N PRO A 111 -13.17 -3.31 -12.85
CA PRO A 111 -12.11 -2.99 -13.81
C PRO A 111 -10.72 -3.48 -13.36
N THR A 112 -10.40 -3.33 -12.07
CA THR A 112 -9.12 -3.77 -11.50
C THR A 112 -8.98 -5.28 -11.60
N VAL A 113 -10.03 -6.03 -11.21
CA VAL A 113 -10.05 -7.50 -11.31
C VAL A 113 -9.88 -7.98 -12.75
N LYS A 114 -10.57 -7.37 -13.71
CA LYS A 114 -10.43 -7.69 -15.14
C LYS A 114 -8.99 -7.51 -15.63
N THR A 115 -8.39 -6.39 -15.28
CA THR A 115 -7.02 -6.07 -15.66
C THR A 115 -6.05 -7.09 -15.08
N GLU A 116 -6.19 -7.43 -13.80
CA GLU A 116 -5.30 -8.37 -13.13
C GLU A 116 -5.48 -9.81 -13.64
N ILE A 117 -6.71 -10.26 -13.92
CA ILE A 117 -6.97 -11.58 -14.55
C ILE A 117 -6.19 -11.69 -15.86
N LYS A 118 -6.26 -10.64 -16.71
CA LYS A 118 -5.56 -10.60 -17.99
C LYS A 118 -4.03 -10.58 -17.82
N MET A 119 -3.52 -9.72 -16.94
CA MET A 119 -2.08 -9.59 -16.68
C MET A 119 -1.44 -10.88 -16.14
N ARG A 120 -2.22 -11.71 -15.44
CA ARG A 120 -1.79 -12.97 -14.83
C ARG A 120 -2.09 -14.20 -15.68
N ASN A 121 -2.70 -14.04 -16.85
CA ASN A 121 -3.14 -15.14 -17.71
C ASN A 121 -4.11 -16.13 -17.01
N PHE A 122 -4.98 -15.62 -16.12
CA PHE A 122 -5.96 -16.43 -15.40
C PHE A 122 -7.28 -16.62 -16.14
N GLU A 123 -7.42 -16.12 -17.37
CA GLU A 123 -8.69 -16.10 -18.12
C GLU A 123 -9.35 -17.48 -18.24
N ALA A 124 -8.55 -18.53 -18.42
CA ALA A 124 -9.05 -19.91 -18.54
C ALA A 124 -9.26 -20.62 -17.18
N ASN A 125 -8.57 -20.19 -16.13
CA ASN A 125 -8.62 -20.85 -14.82
C ASN A 125 -8.30 -19.88 -13.70
N ILE A 126 -9.33 -19.20 -13.20
CA ILE A 126 -9.18 -18.21 -12.11
C ILE A 126 -9.12 -18.95 -10.77
N PRO A 127 -8.02 -18.86 -10.00
CA PRO A 127 -7.98 -19.41 -8.65
C PRO A 127 -9.06 -18.76 -7.76
N MET A 128 -9.77 -19.57 -6.98
CA MET A 128 -10.88 -19.07 -6.14
C MET A 128 -10.43 -18.03 -5.14
N GLY A 129 -9.27 -18.22 -4.50
CA GLY A 129 -8.71 -17.23 -3.58
C GLY A 129 -8.41 -15.89 -4.25
N PHE A 130 -7.85 -15.94 -5.47
CA PHE A 130 -7.65 -14.73 -6.27
C PHE A 130 -9.00 -14.08 -6.66
N PHE A 131 -10.01 -14.87 -7.00
CA PHE A 131 -11.33 -14.33 -7.34
C PHE A 131 -12.03 -13.67 -6.13
N ALA A 132 -11.79 -14.19 -4.93
CA ALA A 132 -12.41 -13.72 -3.69
C ALA A 132 -11.71 -12.50 -3.07
N TYR A 133 -10.45 -12.18 -3.48
CA TYR A 133 -9.67 -11.13 -2.80
C TYR A 133 -10.37 -9.75 -2.75
N PRO A 134 -11.18 -9.32 -3.73
CA PRO A 134 -11.85 -8.02 -3.63
C PRO A 134 -12.85 -7.94 -2.48
N VAL A 135 -13.48 -9.08 -2.14
CA VAL A 135 -14.39 -9.17 -1.01
C VAL A 135 -13.60 -9.26 0.30
N SER A 136 -12.47 -9.97 0.30
CA SER A 136 -11.55 -9.99 1.44
C SER A 136 -10.97 -8.60 1.73
N GLN A 137 -10.62 -7.82 0.71
CA GLN A 137 -10.18 -6.44 0.89
C GLN A 137 -11.30 -5.54 1.47
N ALA A 138 -12.54 -5.77 1.06
CA ALA A 138 -13.67 -5.09 1.67
C ALA A 138 -13.85 -5.46 3.15
N ALA A 139 -13.59 -6.72 3.51
CA ALA A 139 -13.62 -7.17 4.90
C ALA A 139 -12.47 -6.58 5.72
N ASP A 140 -11.25 -6.46 5.17
CA ASP A 140 -10.14 -5.76 5.83
C ASP A 140 -10.55 -4.35 6.25
N ILE A 141 -11.22 -3.62 5.36
CA ILE A 141 -11.63 -2.23 5.60
C ILE A 141 -12.80 -2.17 6.59
N ALA A 142 -13.81 -3.02 6.39
CA ALA A 142 -15.04 -2.98 7.17
C ALA A 142 -14.87 -3.50 8.61
N ALA A 143 -13.97 -4.48 8.86
CA ALA A 143 -13.69 -5.02 10.19
C ALA A 143 -13.15 -3.95 11.17
N PHE A 144 -12.48 -2.95 10.65
CA PHE A 144 -11.96 -1.82 11.44
C PHE A 144 -12.86 -0.59 11.39
N LYS A 145 -14.00 -0.65 10.69
CA LYS A 145 -14.86 0.51 10.42
C LYS A 145 -14.05 1.70 9.89
N ALA A 146 -13.08 1.39 9.00
CA ALA A 146 -12.18 2.40 8.46
C ALA A 146 -12.95 3.46 7.66
N THR A 147 -12.73 4.72 8.01
CA THR A 147 -13.36 5.87 7.33
C THR A 147 -12.51 6.38 6.17
N THR A 148 -11.21 6.11 6.21
CA THR A 148 -10.24 6.67 5.26
C THR A 148 -9.22 5.62 4.84
N VAL A 149 -9.06 5.44 3.52
CA VAL A 149 -8.10 4.50 2.94
C VAL A 149 -7.16 5.27 2.00
N PRO A 150 -5.92 5.56 2.43
CA PRO A 150 -4.90 6.12 1.55
C PRO A 150 -4.50 5.09 0.49
N ALA A 151 -4.80 5.37 -0.78
CA ALA A 151 -4.53 4.45 -1.89
C ALA A 151 -4.41 5.19 -3.23
N GLY A 152 -3.83 4.53 -4.23
CA GLY A 152 -3.80 5.03 -5.60
C GLY A 152 -5.16 4.96 -6.31
N GLU A 153 -5.31 5.67 -7.42
CA GLU A 153 -6.56 5.69 -8.24
C GLU A 153 -6.98 4.30 -8.73
N ASP A 154 -6.03 3.40 -8.94
CA ASP A 154 -6.30 2.02 -9.35
C ASP A 154 -7.10 1.22 -8.31
N GLN A 155 -7.15 1.70 -7.06
CA GLN A 155 -7.93 1.11 -5.97
C GLN A 155 -9.37 1.68 -5.86
N GLU A 156 -9.72 2.73 -6.59
CA GLU A 156 -11.07 3.30 -6.53
C GLU A 156 -12.17 2.26 -6.84
N PRO A 157 -12.05 1.38 -7.87
CA PRO A 157 -13.06 0.35 -8.13
C PRO A 157 -13.20 -0.67 -6.99
N MET A 158 -12.15 -0.88 -6.19
CA MET A 158 -12.18 -1.76 -5.02
C MET A 158 -12.91 -1.09 -3.85
N LEU A 159 -12.68 0.20 -3.65
CA LEU A 159 -13.39 1.00 -2.63
C LEU A 159 -14.88 1.15 -2.98
N GLU A 160 -15.22 1.27 -4.27
CA GLU A 160 -16.63 1.26 -4.72
C GLU A 160 -17.33 -0.06 -4.37
N LEU A 161 -16.67 -1.19 -4.63
CA LEU A 161 -17.19 -2.50 -4.25
C LEU A 161 -17.35 -2.60 -2.72
N THR A 162 -16.39 -2.09 -1.96
CA THR A 162 -16.47 -2.06 -0.49
C THR A 162 -17.68 -1.27 -0.01
N ARG A 163 -17.89 -0.06 -0.52
CA ARG A 163 -19.06 0.78 -0.20
C ARG A 163 -20.37 0.09 -0.56
N GLU A 164 -20.43 -0.58 -1.73
CA GLU A 164 -21.58 -1.36 -2.15
C GLU A 164 -21.92 -2.49 -1.15
N LEU A 165 -20.91 -3.25 -0.74
CA LEU A 165 -21.05 -4.33 0.24
C LEU A 165 -21.49 -3.82 1.61
N VAL A 166 -20.87 -2.75 2.10
CA VAL A 166 -21.23 -2.10 3.37
C VAL A 166 -22.68 -1.62 3.34
N ARG A 167 -23.10 -0.90 2.30
CA ARG A 167 -24.48 -0.44 2.17
C ARG A 167 -25.46 -1.61 2.14
N ARG A 168 -25.14 -2.66 1.38
CA ARG A 168 -25.99 -3.84 1.27
C ARG A 168 -26.10 -4.59 2.58
N PHE A 169 -25.01 -4.74 3.32
CA PHE A 169 -25.02 -5.30 4.66
C PHE A 169 -25.93 -4.49 5.59
N ASN A 170 -25.72 -3.18 5.66
CA ASN A 170 -26.46 -2.28 6.54
C ASN A 170 -27.97 -2.22 6.19
N GLN A 171 -28.34 -2.37 4.93
CA GLN A 171 -29.73 -2.40 4.49
C GLN A 171 -30.45 -3.72 4.83
N ILE A 172 -29.73 -4.85 4.76
CA ILE A 172 -30.32 -6.18 4.98
C ILE A 172 -30.41 -6.50 6.48
N TYR A 173 -29.40 -6.13 7.24
CA TYR A 173 -29.25 -6.53 8.64
C TYR A 173 -29.44 -5.34 9.60
N ALA A 174 -28.42 -4.55 9.80
CA ALA A 174 -28.45 -3.34 10.63
C ALA A 174 -27.29 -2.38 10.25
N PRO A 175 -27.35 -1.08 10.58
CA PRO A 175 -26.33 -0.09 10.26
C PRO A 175 -25.10 -0.23 11.18
N VAL A 176 -24.29 -1.27 10.97
CA VAL A 176 -23.09 -1.61 11.75
C VAL A 176 -21.81 -1.17 11.05
N LEU A 177 -21.70 -1.41 9.73
CA LEU A 177 -20.49 -1.17 8.96
C LEU A 177 -20.42 0.27 8.44
N VAL A 178 -19.19 0.76 8.19
CA VAL A 178 -18.93 2.16 7.78
C VAL A 178 -18.40 2.19 6.35
N GLU A 179 -18.92 3.13 5.55
CA GLU A 179 -18.45 3.34 4.17
C GLU A 179 -17.10 4.09 4.20
N PRO A 180 -16.05 3.54 3.56
CA PRO A 180 -14.76 4.21 3.48
C PRO A 180 -14.73 5.29 2.40
N ALA A 181 -13.90 6.32 2.61
CA ALA A 181 -13.47 7.26 1.59
C ALA A 181 -12.03 6.93 1.14
N ILE A 182 -11.77 7.01 -0.17
CA ILE A 182 -10.40 6.96 -0.68
C ILE A 182 -9.70 8.30 -0.42
N MET A 183 -8.43 8.24 -0.03
CA MET A 183 -7.56 9.40 0.04
C MET A 183 -6.46 9.26 -1.01
N LEU A 184 -6.58 10.00 -2.10
CA LEU A 184 -5.62 9.99 -3.19
C LEU A 184 -4.34 10.79 -2.84
N PRO A 185 -3.18 10.44 -3.43
CA PRO A 185 -1.98 11.28 -3.36
C PRO A 185 -2.23 12.67 -3.96
N GLU A 186 -1.68 13.69 -3.32
CA GLU A 186 -1.88 15.10 -3.75
C GLU A 186 -1.22 15.40 -5.09
N ASN A 187 -0.05 14.79 -5.38
CA ASN A 187 0.71 15.02 -6.61
C ASN A 187 0.44 13.96 -7.68
N ALA A 188 0.12 14.40 -8.90
CA ALA A 188 -0.11 13.51 -10.04
C ALA A 188 1.15 12.68 -10.41
N THR A 189 2.35 13.24 -10.29
CA THR A 189 3.63 12.56 -10.56
C THR A 189 3.93 11.47 -9.53
N ALA A 190 3.48 11.63 -8.28
CA ALA A 190 3.58 10.62 -7.23
C ALA A 190 2.73 9.37 -7.50
N ARG A 191 1.73 9.48 -8.38
CA ARG A 191 0.77 8.40 -8.64
C ARG A 191 1.36 7.23 -9.40
N ARG A 192 2.38 7.44 -10.24
CA ARG A 192 2.96 6.39 -11.08
C ARG A 192 4.43 6.65 -11.42
N LEU A 193 5.34 6.36 -10.50
CA LEU A 193 6.77 6.45 -10.78
C LEU A 193 7.19 5.35 -11.78
N PRO A 194 7.80 5.70 -12.95
CA PRO A 194 8.31 4.72 -13.89
C PRO A 194 9.48 3.94 -13.29
N GLY A 195 9.74 2.75 -13.79
CA GLY A 195 10.97 2.02 -13.50
C GLY A 195 12.20 2.72 -14.08
N THR A 196 13.39 2.27 -13.69
CA THR A 196 14.66 2.84 -14.18
C THR A 196 14.84 2.72 -15.69
N ASP A 197 14.10 1.80 -16.33
CA ASP A 197 14.06 1.61 -17.79
C ASP A 197 13.21 2.65 -18.55
N GLY A 198 12.43 3.47 -17.84
CA GLY A 198 11.57 4.52 -18.39
C GLY A 198 10.35 4.04 -19.17
N LYS A 199 10.10 2.73 -19.24
CA LYS A 199 9.03 2.14 -20.07
C LYS A 199 7.80 1.77 -19.27
N GLU A 200 8.00 1.00 -18.22
CA GLU A 200 6.94 0.42 -17.42
C GLU A 200 6.94 1.00 -16.00
N LYS A 201 5.84 0.82 -15.29
CA LYS A 201 5.79 1.12 -13.84
C LYS A 201 6.90 0.33 -13.14
N MET A 202 7.50 0.94 -12.12
CA MET A 202 8.48 0.27 -11.25
C MET A 202 7.90 -1.03 -10.71
N SER A 203 8.58 -2.15 -10.99
CA SER A 203 8.13 -3.48 -10.62
C SER A 203 9.28 -4.43 -10.29
N LYS A 204 9.13 -5.17 -9.18
CA LYS A 204 10.11 -6.16 -8.72
C LYS A 204 10.39 -7.23 -9.78
N SER A 205 9.37 -7.69 -10.50
CA SER A 205 9.48 -8.73 -11.52
C SER A 205 10.24 -8.28 -12.76
N LEU A 206 10.29 -6.98 -13.03
CA LEU A 206 11.02 -6.41 -14.16
C LEU A 206 12.48 -6.05 -13.82
N GLY A 207 12.85 -6.08 -12.53
CA GLY A 207 14.20 -5.70 -12.08
C GLY A 207 14.54 -4.22 -12.31
N ASN A 208 13.53 -3.35 -12.49
CA ASN A 208 13.67 -1.93 -12.78
C ASN A 208 13.42 -1.05 -11.53
N CYS A 209 13.70 -1.59 -10.33
CA CYS A 209 13.44 -0.95 -9.05
C CYS A 209 14.71 -0.34 -8.44
N ILE A 210 14.52 0.74 -7.66
CA ILE A 210 15.43 1.15 -6.60
C ILE A 210 14.70 0.91 -5.27
N TYR A 211 15.28 0.06 -4.41
CA TYR A 211 14.69 -0.29 -3.11
C TYR A 211 15.08 0.73 -2.04
N LEU A 212 14.25 0.86 -1.00
CA LEU A 212 14.55 1.75 0.14
C LEU A 212 15.81 1.31 0.90
N SER A 213 16.10 0.02 0.85
CA SER A 213 17.27 -0.59 1.49
C SER A 213 18.51 -0.70 0.60
N ASP A 214 18.47 -0.22 -0.66
CA ASP A 214 19.63 -0.26 -1.55
C ASP A 214 20.74 0.65 -1.02
N ASP A 215 21.98 0.15 -1.00
CA ASP A 215 23.14 0.96 -0.66
C ASP A 215 23.45 2.03 -1.73
N ALA A 216 24.33 2.96 -1.40
CA ALA A 216 24.65 4.08 -2.28
C ALA A 216 25.23 3.64 -3.64
N ASP A 217 26.02 2.57 -3.65
CA ASP A 217 26.63 2.03 -4.88
C ASP A 217 25.58 1.37 -5.77
N THR A 218 24.63 0.64 -5.18
CA THR A 218 23.52 0.05 -5.89
C THR A 218 22.59 1.13 -6.47
N VAL A 219 22.27 2.17 -5.69
CA VAL A 219 21.51 3.32 -6.18
C VAL A 219 22.23 3.96 -7.36
N TRP A 220 23.52 4.23 -7.24
CA TRP A 220 24.31 4.80 -8.35
C TRP A 220 24.31 3.92 -9.59
N LYS A 221 24.48 2.61 -9.44
CA LYS A 221 24.43 1.64 -10.54
C LYS A 221 23.09 1.72 -11.28
N ASN A 222 21.98 1.78 -10.55
CA ASN A 222 20.64 1.88 -11.12
C ASN A 222 20.43 3.26 -11.80
N VAL A 223 20.78 4.37 -11.15
CA VAL A 223 20.66 5.72 -11.71
C VAL A 223 21.53 5.89 -12.97
N LYS A 224 22.75 5.38 -12.95
CA LYS A 224 23.67 5.46 -14.09
C LYS A 224 23.08 4.84 -15.36
N THR A 225 22.31 3.76 -15.22
CA THR A 225 21.71 3.04 -16.34
C THR A 225 20.29 3.49 -16.67
N MET A 226 19.74 4.49 -15.95
CA MET A 226 18.40 5.04 -16.25
C MET A 226 18.30 5.51 -17.69
N TYR A 227 17.11 5.28 -18.26
CA TYR A 227 16.75 5.79 -19.57
C TYR A 227 16.78 7.33 -19.59
N THR A 228 17.38 7.88 -20.62
CA THR A 228 17.42 9.31 -20.92
C THR A 228 16.98 9.54 -22.35
N ASP A 229 17.13 10.76 -22.85
CA ASP A 229 16.81 11.11 -24.23
C ASP A 229 17.76 10.43 -25.22
N PRO A 230 17.29 9.51 -26.09
CA PRO A 230 18.13 8.84 -27.05
C PRO A 230 18.63 9.74 -28.19
N THR A 231 18.08 10.95 -28.33
CA THR A 231 18.51 11.93 -29.35
C THR A 231 19.58 12.89 -28.83
N HIS A 232 19.78 12.95 -27.51
CA HIS A 232 20.81 13.77 -26.86
C HIS A 232 22.17 13.05 -26.85
N LEU A 233 22.83 13.04 -28.02
CA LEU A 233 24.10 12.30 -28.22
C LEU A 233 25.33 13.08 -27.76
N ASN A 234 25.34 14.41 -27.95
CA ASN A 234 26.40 15.31 -27.51
C ASN A 234 25.87 16.28 -26.48
N VAL A 235 26.75 16.76 -25.60
CA VAL A 235 26.40 17.74 -24.55
C VAL A 235 25.83 19.04 -25.13
N SER A 236 26.23 19.41 -26.37
CA SER A 236 25.75 20.59 -27.06
C SER A 236 24.37 20.44 -27.71
N ASP A 237 23.88 19.21 -27.83
CA ASP A 237 22.59 18.95 -28.45
C ASP A 237 21.46 19.40 -27.51
N PRO A 238 20.35 19.95 -28.04
CA PRO A 238 19.13 20.16 -27.25
C PRO A 238 18.59 18.84 -26.71
N GLY A 239 18.30 18.80 -25.40
CA GLY A 239 17.74 17.62 -24.77
C GLY A 239 16.22 17.72 -24.61
N HIS A 240 15.55 16.55 -24.47
CA HIS A 240 14.12 16.46 -24.19
C HIS A 240 13.89 15.98 -22.75
N VAL A 241 13.09 16.76 -22.04
CA VAL A 241 12.72 16.48 -20.64
C VAL A 241 11.53 15.53 -20.56
N GLU A 242 10.58 15.66 -21.50
CA GLU A 242 9.39 14.81 -21.55
C GLU A 242 9.77 13.36 -21.85
N GLY A 243 9.27 12.42 -21.04
CA GLY A 243 9.63 11.00 -21.14
C GLY A 243 11.03 10.64 -20.65
N ASN A 244 11.81 11.61 -20.18
CA ASN A 244 13.13 11.38 -19.60
C ASN A 244 13.00 10.97 -18.13
N THR A 245 13.37 9.72 -17.84
CA THR A 245 13.20 9.12 -16.51
C THR A 245 13.95 9.90 -15.42
N VAL A 246 15.13 10.41 -15.72
CA VAL A 246 15.94 11.18 -14.75
C VAL A 246 15.20 12.45 -14.30
N PHE A 247 14.59 13.19 -15.23
CA PHE A 247 13.82 14.37 -14.90
C PHE A 247 12.50 14.04 -14.19
N THR A 248 11.83 12.93 -14.54
CA THR A 248 10.65 12.45 -13.80
C THR A 248 10.99 12.19 -12.33
N TYR A 249 12.16 11.61 -12.04
CA TYR A 249 12.61 11.37 -10.68
C TYR A 249 13.04 12.67 -9.98
N LEU A 250 13.72 13.58 -10.67
CA LEU A 250 14.02 14.90 -10.10
C LEU A 250 12.75 15.68 -9.76
N ASP A 251 11.73 15.68 -10.62
CA ASP A 251 10.41 16.25 -10.33
C ASP A 251 9.75 15.67 -9.06
N THR A 252 10.05 14.43 -8.76
CA THR A 252 9.43 13.71 -7.65
C THR A 252 10.18 13.90 -6.33
N PHE A 253 11.51 14.03 -6.38
CA PHE A 253 12.37 13.91 -5.20
C PHE A 253 13.21 15.14 -4.92
N SER A 254 13.53 16.00 -5.90
CA SER A 254 14.37 17.16 -5.65
C SER A 254 13.60 18.35 -5.07
N THR A 255 14.29 19.16 -4.31
CA THR A 255 13.86 20.43 -3.76
C THR A 255 14.85 21.52 -4.15
N ASP A 256 14.50 22.80 -3.98
CA ASP A 256 15.40 23.92 -4.31
C ASP A 256 16.67 23.89 -3.43
N GLU A 257 16.57 23.40 -2.20
CA GLU A 257 17.72 23.21 -1.29
C GLU A 257 18.72 22.18 -1.84
N ASP A 258 18.27 21.17 -2.57
CA ASP A 258 19.16 20.17 -3.17
C ASP A 258 20.00 20.79 -4.31
N PHE A 259 19.46 21.77 -5.04
CA PHE A 259 20.24 22.53 -6.02
C PHE A 259 21.30 23.39 -5.34
N ALA A 260 20.95 24.10 -4.30
CA ALA A 260 21.91 24.90 -3.54
C ALA A 260 23.07 24.04 -2.97
N GLU A 261 22.79 22.79 -2.57
CA GLU A 261 23.78 21.88 -2.00
C GLU A 261 24.62 21.15 -3.07
N PHE A 262 23.98 20.62 -4.12
CA PHE A 262 24.65 19.69 -5.05
C PHE A 262 24.97 20.29 -6.40
N TRP A 263 24.30 21.37 -6.81
CA TRP A 263 24.53 22.03 -8.10
C TRP A 263 24.15 23.51 -8.08
N PRO A 264 24.92 24.37 -7.37
CA PRO A 264 24.56 25.77 -7.10
C PRO A 264 24.58 26.69 -8.34
N GLU A 265 24.92 26.17 -9.54
CA GLU A 265 24.75 26.89 -10.80
C GLU A 265 23.28 27.09 -11.18
N PHE A 266 22.36 26.28 -10.63
CA PHE A 266 20.91 26.36 -10.83
C PHE A 266 20.21 26.60 -9.50
N GLN A 267 19.18 27.42 -9.50
CA GLN A 267 18.39 27.70 -8.30
C GLN A 267 17.34 26.60 -8.03
N ASN A 268 16.83 25.99 -9.10
CA ASN A 268 15.75 25.00 -9.06
C ASN A 268 15.76 24.09 -10.29
N LEU A 269 14.85 23.12 -10.30
CA LEU A 269 14.72 22.15 -11.38
C LEU A 269 14.29 22.79 -12.72
N ASP A 270 13.48 23.84 -12.69
CA ASP A 270 13.01 24.49 -13.93
C ASP A 270 14.15 25.18 -14.68
N GLU A 271 15.09 25.81 -13.97
CA GLU A 271 16.30 26.36 -14.58
C GLU A 271 17.18 25.25 -15.18
N LEU A 272 17.34 24.12 -14.51
CA LEU A 272 18.09 22.99 -15.06
C LEU A 272 17.40 22.43 -16.31
N LYS A 273 16.07 22.27 -16.29
CA LYS A 273 15.29 21.81 -17.45
C LYS A 273 15.45 22.76 -18.64
N ALA A 274 15.39 24.06 -18.41
CA ALA A 274 15.59 25.07 -19.45
C ALA A 274 17.01 24.97 -20.07
N ALA A 275 18.03 24.85 -19.23
CA ALA A 275 19.42 24.72 -19.68
C ALA A 275 19.66 23.38 -20.43
N TYR A 276 19.09 22.28 -19.97
CA TYR A 276 19.17 20.97 -20.63
C TYR A 276 18.50 21.00 -22.02
N THR A 277 17.33 21.63 -22.11
CA THR A 277 16.60 21.79 -23.40
C THR A 277 17.33 22.74 -24.37
N ALA A 278 18.03 23.74 -23.87
CA ALA A 278 18.83 24.64 -24.72
C ALA A 278 20.12 23.98 -25.22
N GLY A 279 20.58 22.89 -24.63
CA GLY A 279 21.86 22.24 -24.87
C GLY A 279 22.96 22.78 -23.96
N GLY A 280 24.01 21.99 -23.75
CA GLY A 280 25.16 22.34 -22.88
C GLY A 280 25.19 21.58 -21.54
N ILE A 281 24.16 20.81 -21.24
CA ILE A 281 24.09 19.97 -20.04
C ILE A 281 24.04 18.49 -20.42
N GLY A 282 25.05 17.72 -20.03
CA GLY A 282 25.09 16.28 -20.33
C GLY A 282 24.30 15.43 -19.32
N ASP A 283 23.68 14.34 -19.79
CA ASP A 283 22.88 13.38 -19.00
C ASP A 283 23.56 12.90 -17.72
N MET A 284 24.87 12.66 -17.80
CA MET A 284 25.62 12.17 -16.63
C MET A 284 25.69 13.18 -15.48
N LYS A 285 25.62 14.50 -15.77
CA LYS A 285 25.54 15.51 -14.71
C LYS A 285 24.17 15.47 -14.05
N CYS A 286 23.08 15.37 -14.82
CA CYS A 286 21.71 15.20 -14.30
C CYS A 286 21.58 13.91 -13.47
N LYS A 287 22.15 12.78 -13.93
CA LYS A 287 22.19 11.52 -13.18
C LYS A 287 22.97 11.63 -11.86
N LYS A 288 24.08 12.38 -11.83
CA LYS A 288 24.84 12.63 -10.59
C LYS A 288 24.01 13.44 -9.59
N LEU A 289 23.34 14.50 -10.03
CA LEU A 289 22.42 15.26 -9.19
C LEU A 289 21.34 14.34 -8.61
N LEU A 290 20.63 13.59 -9.46
CA LEU A 290 19.60 12.65 -9.02
C LEU A 290 20.14 11.64 -8.00
N ASN A 291 21.33 11.10 -8.23
CA ASN A 291 21.96 10.17 -7.28
C ASN A 291 22.22 10.84 -5.92
N SER A 292 22.68 12.09 -5.90
CA SER A 292 22.89 12.83 -4.64
C SER A 292 21.56 13.07 -3.92
N VAL A 293 20.52 13.51 -4.62
CA VAL A 293 19.17 13.72 -4.08
C VAL A 293 18.59 12.41 -3.49
N LEU A 294 18.67 11.30 -4.24
CA LEU A 294 18.15 10.01 -3.77
C LEU A 294 18.93 9.50 -2.56
N ASN A 295 20.27 9.61 -2.55
CA ASN A 295 21.06 9.17 -1.40
C ASN A 295 20.79 10.03 -0.16
N LYS A 296 20.67 11.36 -0.28
CA LYS A 296 20.29 12.24 0.82
C LYS A 296 18.94 11.83 1.45
N MET A 297 17.96 11.45 0.63
CA MET A 297 16.67 10.96 1.09
C MET A 297 16.76 9.56 1.73
N LEU A 298 17.54 8.64 1.12
CA LEU A 298 17.63 7.25 1.56
C LEU A 298 18.54 7.04 2.76
N ASP A 299 19.56 7.88 2.95
CA ASP A 299 20.52 7.75 4.06
C ASP A 299 19.87 7.65 5.45
N PRO A 300 18.93 8.53 5.84
CA PRO A 300 18.27 8.40 7.13
C PRO A 300 17.35 7.16 7.22
N ILE A 301 16.80 6.68 6.10
CA ILE A 301 16.02 5.44 6.05
C ILE A 301 16.95 4.24 6.27
N ARG A 302 18.09 4.19 5.60
CA ARG A 302 19.09 3.13 5.75
C ARG A 302 19.67 3.07 7.16
N ALA A 303 19.95 4.24 7.75
CA ALA A 303 20.46 4.32 9.12
C ALA A 303 19.46 3.71 10.12
N ARG A 304 18.19 4.12 10.07
CA ARG A 304 17.14 3.54 10.92
C ARG A 304 16.95 2.05 10.66
N ARG A 305 16.99 1.63 9.37
CA ARG A 305 16.89 0.21 9.04
C ARG A 305 18.00 -0.60 9.67
N HIS A 306 19.22 -0.12 9.60
CA HIS A 306 20.37 -0.78 10.23
C HIS A 306 20.20 -0.92 11.75
N GLU A 307 19.66 0.08 12.43
CA GLU A 307 19.33 0.01 13.86
C GLU A 307 18.28 -1.08 14.14
N TYR A 308 17.19 -1.10 13.39
CA TYR A 308 16.13 -2.12 13.56
C TYR A 308 16.61 -3.55 13.25
N GLU A 309 17.49 -3.73 12.29
CA GLU A 309 18.07 -5.03 11.94
C GLU A 309 18.91 -5.65 13.06
N GLN A 310 19.34 -4.85 14.04
CA GLN A 310 20.08 -5.36 15.21
C GLN A 310 19.20 -6.09 16.23
N ASP A 311 17.88 -5.87 16.19
CA ASP A 311 16.93 -6.49 17.14
C ASP A 311 15.65 -6.96 16.42
N ILE A 312 15.78 -8.00 15.60
CA ILE A 312 14.65 -8.63 14.91
C ILE A 312 13.59 -9.19 15.88
N PRO A 313 13.94 -9.79 17.04
CA PRO A 313 12.95 -10.18 18.04
C PRO A 313 12.03 -9.04 18.46
N GLU A 314 12.53 -7.80 18.62
CA GLU A 314 11.71 -6.64 18.98
C GLU A 314 10.74 -6.27 17.85
N ILE A 315 11.14 -6.40 16.58
CA ILE A 315 10.21 -6.18 15.45
C ILE A 315 9.04 -7.17 15.54
N TYR A 316 9.30 -8.44 15.85
CA TYR A 316 8.22 -9.42 16.06
C TYR A 316 7.34 -9.09 17.26
N ASN A 317 7.89 -8.54 18.34
CA ASN A 317 7.11 -8.07 19.50
C ASN A 317 6.19 -6.92 19.12
N ILE A 318 6.67 -5.95 18.35
CA ILE A 318 5.87 -4.84 17.80
C ILE A 318 4.71 -5.38 16.98
N LEU A 319 4.98 -6.29 16.03
CA LEU A 319 3.96 -6.87 15.18
C LEU A 319 2.94 -7.71 15.97
N LYS A 320 3.40 -8.47 16.98
CA LYS A 320 2.53 -9.26 17.86
C LYS A 320 1.61 -8.36 18.65
N LYS A 321 2.13 -7.32 19.29
CA LYS A 321 1.35 -6.35 20.06
C LYS A 321 0.31 -5.66 19.17
N GLY A 322 0.73 -5.16 18.01
CA GLY A 322 -0.18 -4.52 17.06
C GLY A 322 -1.25 -5.47 16.53
N SER A 323 -0.91 -6.74 16.27
CA SER A 323 -1.89 -7.75 15.84
C SER A 323 -2.93 -8.05 16.92
N LEU A 324 -2.55 -8.11 18.20
CA LEU A 324 -3.49 -8.29 19.29
C LEU A 324 -4.45 -7.10 19.43
N GLU A 325 -3.93 -5.87 19.37
CA GLU A 325 -4.73 -4.65 19.41
C GLU A 325 -5.68 -4.53 18.21
N ALA A 326 -5.18 -4.83 17.00
CA ALA A 326 -5.98 -4.86 15.79
C ALA A 326 -7.11 -5.90 15.88
N ARG A 327 -6.79 -7.10 16.38
CA ARG A 327 -7.77 -8.18 16.57
C ARG A 327 -8.87 -7.79 17.55
N GLU A 328 -8.54 -7.14 18.65
CA GLU A 328 -9.54 -6.65 19.60
C GLU A 328 -10.55 -5.71 18.92
N THR A 329 -10.06 -4.78 18.09
CA THR A 329 -10.93 -3.87 17.33
C THR A 329 -11.81 -4.63 16.33
N ALA A 330 -11.25 -5.58 15.59
CA ALA A 330 -11.99 -6.39 14.63
C ALA A 330 -13.03 -7.31 15.32
N ALA A 331 -12.70 -7.90 16.48
CA ALA A 331 -13.60 -8.74 17.27
C ALA A 331 -14.82 -7.95 17.73
N GLN A 332 -14.64 -6.72 18.24
CA GLN A 332 -15.76 -5.85 18.61
C GLN A 332 -16.71 -5.58 17.44
N THR A 333 -16.17 -5.32 16.24
CA THR A 333 -17.00 -5.17 15.04
C THR A 333 -17.73 -6.46 14.70
N MET A 334 -17.06 -7.61 14.83
CA MET A 334 -17.67 -8.90 14.52
C MET A 334 -18.78 -9.28 15.51
N ASP A 335 -18.69 -8.89 16.77
CA ASP A 335 -19.79 -9.09 17.72
C ASP A 335 -21.04 -8.31 17.31
N GLU A 336 -20.87 -7.06 16.87
CA GLU A 336 -21.98 -6.28 16.30
C GLU A 336 -22.52 -6.88 14.99
N VAL A 337 -21.65 -7.40 14.12
CA VAL A 337 -22.03 -8.07 12.87
C VAL A 337 -22.85 -9.33 13.16
N ARG A 338 -22.38 -10.19 14.07
CA ARG A 338 -23.09 -11.42 14.46
C ARG A 338 -24.46 -11.11 15.07
N ALA A 339 -24.53 -10.09 15.92
CA ALA A 339 -25.80 -9.65 16.51
C ALA A 339 -26.77 -9.11 15.42
N ALA A 340 -26.28 -8.28 14.51
CA ALA A 340 -27.08 -7.75 13.37
C ALA A 340 -27.61 -8.88 12.47
N MET A 341 -26.82 -9.93 12.24
CA MET A 341 -27.18 -11.11 11.46
C MET A 341 -28.02 -12.13 12.25
N GLN A 342 -28.26 -11.90 13.53
CA GLN A 342 -28.99 -12.81 14.45
C GLN A 342 -28.37 -14.22 14.54
N ILE A 343 -27.03 -14.29 14.53
CA ILE A 343 -26.26 -15.55 14.69
C ILE A 343 -25.50 -15.61 16.01
N ASN A 344 -25.79 -14.70 16.94
CA ASN A 344 -25.26 -14.63 18.29
C ASN A 344 -26.08 -15.46 19.27
N TYR A 345 -26.35 -16.73 18.90
CA TYR A 345 -27.33 -17.64 19.56
C TYR A 345 -27.16 -17.79 21.08
N PHE A 346 -25.93 -17.73 21.59
CA PHE A 346 -25.65 -17.99 23.01
C PHE A 346 -25.73 -16.71 23.85
N GLU A 347 -25.59 -15.56 23.24
CA GLU A 347 -25.66 -14.22 23.84
C GLU A 347 -27.10 -13.67 23.82
N ASP A 348 -27.97 -14.21 22.97
CA ASP A 348 -29.36 -13.79 22.82
C ASP A 348 -30.26 -14.51 23.85
N THR A 349 -30.36 -13.94 25.04
CA THR A 349 -31.15 -14.46 26.14
C THR A 349 -32.67 -14.49 25.85
N ASP A 350 -33.13 -13.52 25.08
CA ASP A 350 -34.55 -13.39 24.70
C ASP A 350 -34.96 -14.51 23.73
N LEU A 351 -34.07 -14.83 22.77
CA LEU A 351 -34.24 -15.95 21.87
C LEU A 351 -34.33 -17.26 22.66
N ILE A 352 -33.40 -17.49 23.60
CA ILE A 352 -33.34 -18.70 24.42
C ILE A 352 -34.65 -18.87 25.26
N GLN A 353 -35.08 -17.79 25.92
CA GLN A 353 -36.32 -17.79 26.71
C GLN A 353 -37.55 -18.04 25.85
N SER A 354 -37.73 -17.32 24.76
CA SER A 354 -38.87 -17.48 23.86
C SER A 354 -38.98 -18.89 23.28
N GLN A 355 -37.82 -19.46 22.91
CA GLN A 355 -37.78 -20.84 22.43
C GLN A 355 -38.10 -21.85 23.56
N ALA A 356 -37.57 -21.66 24.77
CA ALA A 356 -37.88 -22.49 25.91
C ALA A 356 -39.39 -22.50 26.22
N GLU A 357 -40.05 -21.34 26.21
CA GLU A 357 -41.49 -21.21 26.40
C GLU A 357 -42.29 -21.91 25.30
N ARG A 358 -41.91 -21.69 24.04
CA ARG A 358 -42.54 -22.31 22.86
C ARG A 358 -42.50 -23.85 22.90
N PHE A 359 -41.39 -24.43 23.36
CA PHE A 359 -41.24 -25.89 23.44
C PHE A 359 -41.85 -26.51 24.69
N ARG A 360 -42.08 -25.72 25.78
CA ARG A 360 -42.83 -26.16 26.95
C ARG A 360 -44.35 -26.26 26.73
N GLN A 361 -44.87 -25.50 25.75
CA GLN A 361 -46.30 -25.47 25.41
C GLN A 361 -46.70 -26.53 24.38
N LYS A 362 -45.76 -27.33 23.88
CA LYS A 362 -45.99 -28.52 23.03
C LYS A 362 -45.99 -29.81 23.86
#